data_430d0bff8277f142f920f3bb054ade5e
#
_entry.id   430d0bff8277f142f920f3bb054ade5e
#
_cell.length_a   1.000
_cell.length_b   1.000
_cell.length_c   1.000
_cell.angle_alpha   90.00
_cell.angle_beta   90.00
_cell.angle_gamma   90.00
#
_symmetry.space_group_name_H-M   'P 1'
#
loop_
_entity.id
_entity.type
_entity.pdbx_description
1 polymer ?
#
loop_
_entity_poly.entity_id
_entity_poly.type
_entity_poly.pdbx_seq_one_letter_code
_entity_poly.pdbx_strand_id
1 'polypeptide(L)'
;LIAHTGQRVGGNDLDIHLAFKALMTPFGFGTQTQSGLDMPITQFWNPIAINDVSAQAKFFSRENLADLKRLHKEAREPEKLARLLAVYHDTLGYSLVKKAEEAKIALSDTARAIAQIKVLSELLEVEIQREAMIEAIDVPKTKMIELVTEAVTLGGVTPDVIFMTGGSARSPILRAGVEQALPNVPIVSGNYFGSVTAGLARWAQVCFR
;
A
#
# COMPACT_ATOMS: atom_id res chain seq x y z
N LEU A 1 28.34 12.21 -1.89
CA LEU A 1 27.52 11.03 -1.64
C LEU A 1 28.42 9.90 -1.14
N ILE A 2 28.17 9.40 0.06
CA ILE A 2 28.99 8.33 0.68
C ILE A 2 28.43 6.97 0.31
N ALA A 3 27.09 6.79 0.49
CA ALA A 3 26.36 5.58 0.12
C ALA A 3 24.95 5.94 -0.36
N HIS A 4 24.30 5.01 -1.03
CA HIS A 4 22.89 5.10 -1.39
C HIS A 4 22.29 3.70 -1.46
N THR A 5 21.02 3.60 -1.13
CA THR A 5 20.20 2.40 -1.30
C THR A 5 18.88 2.79 -1.93
N GLY A 6 18.22 1.85 -2.54
CA GLY A 6 16.91 2.08 -3.13
C GLY A 6 16.25 0.80 -3.62
N GLN A 7 14.97 0.69 -3.37
CA GLN A 7 14.11 -0.34 -3.92
C GLN A 7 12.79 0.28 -4.36
N ARG A 8 12.06 -0.46 -5.18
CA ARG A 8 10.71 -0.06 -5.57
C ARG A 8 9.74 -0.35 -4.43
N VAL A 9 9.79 0.47 -3.39
CA VAL A 9 8.87 0.44 -2.26
C VAL A 9 8.53 1.87 -1.84
N GLY A 10 7.26 2.16 -1.62
CA GLY A 10 6.82 3.51 -1.29
C GLY A 10 5.41 3.56 -0.69
N GLY A 11 4.82 4.75 -0.65
CA GLY A 11 3.49 4.97 -0.09
C GLY A 11 2.41 4.10 -0.70
N ASN A 12 2.45 3.91 -2.03
CA ASN A 12 1.49 3.05 -2.73
C ASN A 12 1.55 1.59 -2.27
N ASP A 13 2.73 1.08 -1.89
CA ASP A 13 2.84 -0.29 -1.40
C ASP A 13 2.16 -0.44 -0.04
N LEU A 14 2.25 0.58 0.82
CA LEU A 14 1.49 0.61 2.07
C LEU A 14 -0.03 0.57 1.80
N ASP A 15 -0.49 1.35 0.82
CA ASP A 15 -1.91 1.44 0.46
C ASP A 15 -2.43 0.14 -0.16
N ILE A 16 -1.64 -0.49 -1.03
CA ILE A 16 -1.95 -1.79 -1.64
C ILE A 16 -2.05 -2.88 -0.56
N HIS A 17 -1.09 -2.96 0.36
CA HIS A 17 -1.11 -3.93 1.43
C HIS A 17 -2.29 -3.71 2.38
N LEU A 18 -2.60 -2.45 2.71
CA LEU A 18 -3.78 -2.13 3.52
C LEU A 18 -5.08 -2.48 2.78
N ALA A 19 -5.20 -2.13 1.49
CA ALA A 19 -6.35 -2.53 0.67
C ALA A 19 -6.54 -4.04 0.66
N PHE A 20 -5.45 -4.79 0.46
CA PHE A 20 -5.48 -6.25 0.44
C PHE A 20 -6.00 -6.85 1.75
N LYS A 21 -5.42 -6.44 2.86
CA LYS A 21 -5.72 -7.02 4.17
C LYS A 21 -7.07 -6.57 4.74
N ALA A 22 -7.42 -5.30 4.56
CA ALA A 22 -8.60 -4.73 5.18
C ALA A 22 -9.83 -4.68 4.25
N LEU A 23 -9.64 -4.42 2.95
CA LEU A 23 -10.77 -4.14 2.06
C LEU A 23 -11.19 -5.32 1.18
N MET A 24 -10.38 -6.41 1.04
CA MET A 24 -10.73 -7.50 0.12
C MET A 24 -11.62 -8.59 0.73
N THR A 25 -11.83 -8.61 2.04
CA THR A 25 -12.75 -9.58 2.70
C THR A 25 -14.19 -9.48 2.19
N PRO A 26 -14.81 -8.30 2.01
CA PRO A 26 -16.14 -8.18 1.41
C PRO A 26 -16.23 -8.64 -0.05
N PHE A 27 -15.10 -8.83 -0.73
CA PHE A 27 -15.00 -9.31 -2.10
C PHE A 27 -14.70 -10.81 -2.20
N GLY A 28 -14.58 -11.50 -1.05
CA GLY A 28 -14.39 -12.95 -0.96
C GLY A 28 -12.99 -13.41 -0.56
N PHE A 29 -12.08 -12.49 -0.22
CA PHE A 29 -10.78 -12.88 0.35
C PHE A 29 -10.97 -13.64 1.67
N GLY A 30 -10.31 -14.78 1.79
CA GLY A 30 -10.44 -15.66 2.97
C GLY A 30 -11.67 -16.59 2.95
N THR A 31 -12.48 -16.55 1.89
CA THR A 31 -13.59 -17.49 1.73
C THR A 31 -13.18 -18.76 0.98
N GLN A 32 -14.10 -19.73 0.92
CA GLN A 32 -13.85 -21.04 0.32
C GLN A 32 -14.87 -21.36 -0.77
N THR A 33 -14.51 -22.29 -1.64
CA THR A 33 -15.44 -22.96 -2.54
C THR A 33 -16.36 -23.91 -1.75
N GLN A 34 -17.45 -24.36 -2.36
CA GLN A 34 -18.35 -25.37 -1.79
C GLN A 34 -17.63 -26.68 -1.47
N SER A 35 -16.56 -27.01 -2.23
CA SER A 35 -15.70 -28.17 -1.97
C SER A 35 -14.71 -27.99 -0.83
N GLY A 36 -14.62 -26.80 -0.22
CA GLY A 36 -13.73 -26.50 0.89
C GLY A 36 -12.33 -26.03 0.48
N LEU A 37 -12.09 -25.75 -0.79
CA LEU A 37 -10.83 -25.18 -1.27
C LEU A 37 -10.80 -23.66 -1.03
N ASP A 38 -9.69 -23.15 -0.59
CA ASP A 38 -9.51 -21.70 -0.42
C ASP A 38 -9.52 -20.97 -1.77
N MET A 39 -10.08 -19.76 -1.78
CA MET A 39 -10.05 -18.89 -2.94
C MET A 39 -8.60 -18.46 -3.25
N PRO A 40 -8.18 -18.46 -4.54
CA PRO A 40 -6.83 -18.09 -4.92
C PRO A 40 -6.49 -16.65 -4.53
N ILE A 41 -5.43 -16.45 -3.77
CA ILE A 41 -4.98 -15.14 -3.26
C ILE A 41 -4.76 -14.12 -4.38
N THR A 42 -4.25 -14.59 -5.53
CA THR A 42 -3.96 -13.73 -6.69
C THR A 42 -5.19 -13.04 -7.26
N GLN A 43 -6.40 -13.60 -7.08
CA GLN A 43 -7.66 -12.99 -7.52
C GLN A 43 -7.99 -11.72 -6.71
N PHE A 44 -7.46 -11.59 -5.51
CA PHE A 44 -7.68 -10.45 -4.63
C PHE A 44 -6.50 -9.49 -4.61
N TRP A 45 -5.28 -10.00 -4.82
CA TRP A 45 -4.07 -9.18 -4.89
C TRP A 45 -3.94 -8.44 -6.22
N ASN A 46 -4.08 -9.17 -7.33
CA ASN A 46 -3.79 -8.62 -8.66
C ASN A 46 -4.61 -7.37 -9.02
N PRO A 47 -5.93 -7.26 -8.71
CA PRO A 47 -6.70 -6.08 -9.07
C PRO A 47 -6.28 -4.81 -8.34
N ILE A 48 -5.69 -4.94 -7.16
CA ILE A 48 -5.24 -3.80 -6.35
C ILE A 48 -3.73 -3.54 -6.45
N ALA A 49 -2.95 -4.43 -7.04
CA ALA A 49 -1.52 -4.24 -7.29
C ALA A 49 -1.30 -3.22 -8.43
N ILE A 50 -1.77 -1.97 -8.24
CA ILE A 50 -1.82 -0.91 -9.27
C ILE A 50 -0.45 -0.45 -9.76
N ASN A 51 0.61 -0.78 -9.05
CA ASN A 51 2.00 -0.53 -9.41
C ASN A 51 2.67 -1.73 -10.11
N ASP A 52 1.95 -2.85 -10.32
CA ASP A 52 2.42 -4.04 -11.03
C ASP A 52 1.61 -4.28 -12.31
N VAL A 53 2.17 -3.83 -13.43
CA VAL A 53 1.53 -3.95 -14.77
C VAL A 53 1.23 -5.41 -15.11
N SER A 54 2.10 -6.36 -14.71
CA SER A 54 1.90 -7.79 -14.99
C SER A 54 0.72 -8.36 -14.20
N ALA A 55 0.61 -8.01 -12.92
CA ALA A 55 -0.52 -8.41 -12.07
C ALA A 55 -1.84 -7.85 -12.61
N GLN A 56 -1.86 -6.55 -12.99
CA GLN A 56 -3.01 -5.90 -13.60
C GLN A 56 -3.41 -6.58 -14.91
N ALA A 57 -2.47 -6.82 -15.82
CA ALA A 57 -2.74 -7.49 -17.09
C ALA A 57 -3.31 -8.90 -16.89
N LYS A 58 -2.79 -9.67 -15.91
CA LYS A 58 -3.33 -10.99 -15.56
C LYS A 58 -4.76 -10.91 -15.05
N PHE A 59 -5.05 -9.99 -14.13
CA PHE A 59 -6.39 -9.86 -13.57
C PHE A 59 -7.42 -9.48 -14.63
N PHE A 60 -7.12 -8.51 -15.50
CA PHE A 60 -8.04 -8.03 -16.54
C PHE A 60 -8.01 -8.84 -17.85
N SER A 61 -7.35 -9.99 -17.86
CA SER A 61 -7.36 -10.89 -19.02
C SER A 61 -8.72 -11.58 -19.21
N ARG A 62 -9.04 -11.96 -20.46
CA ARG A 62 -10.27 -12.72 -20.77
C ARG A 62 -10.27 -14.12 -20.13
N GLU A 63 -9.10 -14.72 -20.03
CA GLU A 63 -8.91 -16.00 -19.36
C GLU A 63 -9.29 -15.92 -17.89
N ASN A 64 -8.78 -14.92 -17.19
CA ASN A 64 -9.11 -14.71 -15.78
C ASN A 64 -10.59 -14.39 -15.56
N LEU A 65 -11.27 -13.72 -16.50
CA LEU A 65 -12.73 -13.52 -16.41
C LEU A 65 -13.49 -14.85 -16.38
N ALA A 66 -13.05 -15.84 -17.18
CA ALA A 66 -13.65 -17.17 -17.16
C ALA A 66 -13.41 -17.86 -15.79
N ASP A 67 -12.22 -17.73 -15.23
CA ASP A 67 -11.91 -18.24 -13.89
C ASP A 67 -12.73 -17.55 -12.79
N LEU A 68 -12.86 -16.23 -12.82
CA LEU A 68 -13.68 -15.49 -11.87
C LEU A 68 -15.15 -15.93 -11.92
N LYS A 69 -15.70 -16.14 -13.12
CA LYS A 69 -17.08 -16.64 -13.29
C LYS A 69 -17.24 -18.07 -12.76
N ARG A 70 -16.22 -18.93 -12.92
CA ARG A 70 -16.20 -20.28 -12.36
C ARG A 70 -16.13 -20.22 -10.84
N LEU A 71 -15.20 -19.46 -10.26
CA LEU A 71 -15.08 -19.28 -8.82
C LEU A 71 -16.34 -18.72 -8.18
N HIS A 72 -17.00 -17.76 -8.85
CA HIS A 72 -18.30 -17.23 -8.38
C HIS A 72 -19.37 -18.33 -8.27
N LYS A 73 -19.46 -19.26 -9.23
CA LYS A 73 -20.43 -20.38 -9.20
C LYS A 73 -20.08 -21.40 -8.09
N GLU A 74 -18.78 -21.60 -7.84
CA GLU A 74 -18.28 -22.58 -6.88
C GLU A 74 -18.18 -22.01 -5.45
N ALA A 75 -18.35 -20.71 -5.25
CA ALA A 75 -18.17 -20.05 -3.97
C ALA A 75 -19.25 -20.45 -2.95
N ARG A 76 -18.83 -20.53 -1.67
CA ARG A 76 -19.78 -20.61 -0.54
C ARG A 76 -20.53 -19.31 -0.33
N GLU A 77 -19.89 -18.18 -0.66
CA GLU A 77 -20.43 -16.82 -0.51
C GLU A 77 -20.43 -16.11 -1.89
N PRO A 78 -21.34 -16.50 -2.81
CA PRO A 78 -21.32 -16.03 -4.19
C PRO A 78 -21.53 -14.52 -4.32
N GLU A 79 -22.23 -13.88 -3.37
CA GLU A 79 -22.44 -12.43 -3.35
C GLU A 79 -21.11 -11.65 -3.21
N LYS A 80 -20.15 -12.19 -2.46
CA LYS A 80 -18.80 -11.60 -2.36
C LYS A 80 -18.04 -11.70 -3.68
N LEU A 81 -18.13 -12.85 -4.34
CA LEU A 81 -17.50 -13.04 -5.66
C LEU A 81 -18.19 -12.23 -6.76
N ALA A 82 -19.50 -11.93 -6.63
CA ALA A 82 -20.19 -11.00 -7.51
C ALA A 82 -19.58 -9.59 -7.41
N ARG A 83 -19.24 -9.14 -6.21
CA ARG A 83 -18.50 -7.87 -6.01
C ARG A 83 -17.11 -7.91 -6.62
N LEU A 84 -16.39 -9.05 -6.53
CA LEU A 84 -15.10 -9.21 -7.20
C LEU A 84 -15.23 -9.17 -8.73
N LEU A 85 -16.28 -9.74 -9.30
CA LEU A 85 -16.60 -9.59 -10.71
C LEU A 85 -16.87 -8.12 -11.09
N ALA A 86 -17.54 -7.35 -10.22
CA ALA A 86 -17.71 -5.91 -10.43
C ALA A 86 -16.35 -5.17 -10.41
N VAL A 87 -15.39 -5.58 -9.58
CA VAL A 87 -14.03 -5.02 -9.62
C VAL A 87 -13.41 -5.23 -11.01
N TYR A 88 -13.62 -6.38 -11.64
CA TYR A 88 -13.18 -6.63 -13.00
C TYR A 88 -13.87 -5.74 -14.03
N HIS A 89 -15.22 -5.71 -14.01
CA HIS A 89 -16.00 -5.00 -15.04
C HIS A 89 -15.88 -3.48 -14.95
N ASP A 90 -15.84 -2.94 -13.73
CA ASP A 90 -15.84 -1.50 -13.46
C ASP A 90 -14.42 -0.97 -13.15
N THR A 91 -13.39 -1.82 -13.26
CA THR A 91 -11.98 -1.47 -13.02
C THR A 91 -11.73 -0.78 -11.66
N LEU A 92 -12.35 -1.29 -10.59
CA LEU A 92 -12.37 -0.63 -9.28
C LEU A 92 -11.05 -0.72 -8.48
N GLY A 93 -10.03 -1.43 -8.97
CA GLY A 93 -8.78 -1.66 -8.24
C GLY A 93 -8.13 -0.38 -7.73
N TYR A 94 -8.01 0.63 -8.59
CA TYR A 94 -7.46 1.94 -8.21
C TYR A 94 -8.32 2.64 -7.14
N SER A 95 -9.65 2.56 -7.27
CA SER A 95 -10.57 3.15 -6.29
C SER A 95 -10.43 2.49 -4.91
N LEU A 96 -10.25 1.17 -4.86
CA LEU A 96 -10.03 0.44 -3.61
C LEU A 96 -8.72 0.86 -2.93
N VAL A 97 -7.63 0.98 -3.69
CA VAL A 97 -6.35 1.46 -3.16
C VAL A 97 -6.46 2.91 -2.68
N LYS A 98 -7.22 3.75 -3.39
CA LYS A 98 -7.49 5.13 -2.96
C LYS A 98 -8.25 5.18 -1.63
N LYS A 99 -9.22 4.27 -1.41
CA LYS A 99 -9.91 4.17 -0.13
C LYS A 99 -9.00 3.70 1.01
N ALA A 100 -8.05 2.82 0.72
CA ALA A 100 -7.03 2.43 1.69
C ALA A 100 -6.07 3.60 2.02
N GLU A 101 -5.67 4.40 1.03
CA GLU A 101 -4.88 5.62 1.26
C GLU A 101 -5.61 6.60 2.17
N GLU A 102 -6.89 6.89 1.89
CA GLU A 102 -7.72 7.76 2.72
C GLU A 102 -7.82 7.25 4.16
N ALA A 103 -8.06 5.96 4.33
CA ALA A 103 -8.11 5.31 5.64
C ALA A 103 -6.75 5.36 6.37
N LYS A 104 -5.64 5.08 5.67
CA LYS A 104 -4.28 5.17 6.22
C LYS A 104 -3.97 6.57 6.75
N ILE A 105 -4.35 7.60 5.99
CA ILE A 105 -4.17 9.00 6.41
C ILE A 105 -4.99 9.29 7.67
N ALA A 106 -6.27 8.92 7.69
CA ALA A 106 -7.13 9.12 8.87
C ALA A 106 -6.61 8.36 10.09
N LEU A 107 -6.12 7.13 9.93
CA LEU A 107 -5.55 6.30 11.00
C LEU A 107 -4.22 6.82 11.55
N SER A 108 -3.59 7.81 10.91
CA SER A 108 -2.45 8.50 11.51
C SER A 108 -2.87 9.29 12.75
N ASP A 109 -4.09 9.81 12.78
CA ASP A 109 -4.60 10.69 13.84
C ASP A 109 -5.70 10.01 14.70
N THR A 110 -6.39 8.99 14.15
CA THR A 110 -7.52 8.31 14.82
C THR A 110 -7.22 6.83 15.08
N ALA A 111 -7.90 6.22 16.05
CA ALA A 111 -7.77 4.80 16.35
C ALA A 111 -8.52 3.90 15.34
N ARG A 112 -9.52 4.46 14.64
CA ARG A 112 -10.33 3.74 13.65
C ARG A 112 -10.72 4.66 12.50
N ALA A 113 -10.92 4.07 11.33
CA ALA A 113 -11.43 4.74 10.14
C ALA A 113 -12.46 3.85 9.44
N ILE A 114 -13.39 4.44 8.71
CA ILE A 114 -14.39 3.72 7.92
C ILE A 114 -14.10 3.99 6.44
N ALA A 115 -13.81 2.93 5.70
CA ALA A 115 -13.70 2.99 4.25
C ALA A 115 -15.07 2.73 3.62
N GLN A 116 -15.59 3.71 2.90
CA GLN A 116 -16.85 3.60 2.16
C GLN A 116 -16.56 3.22 0.71
N ILE A 117 -17.05 2.06 0.28
CA ILE A 117 -16.81 1.48 -1.05
C ILE A 117 -18.14 1.30 -1.75
N LYS A 118 -18.33 2.01 -2.86
CA LYS A 118 -19.49 1.82 -3.73
C LYS A 118 -19.19 0.72 -4.75
N VAL A 119 -19.96 -0.36 -4.72
CA VAL A 119 -19.84 -1.49 -5.65
C VAL A 119 -21.21 -2.06 -5.97
N LEU A 120 -21.46 -2.36 -7.22
CA LEU A 120 -22.81 -2.71 -7.70
C LEU A 120 -23.81 -1.60 -7.31
N SER A 121 -24.90 -1.95 -6.63
CA SER A 121 -25.86 -0.97 -6.08
C SER A 121 -25.73 -0.79 -4.56
N GLU A 122 -24.60 -1.22 -3.98
CA GLU A 122 -24.36 -1.24 -2.54
C GLU A 122 -23.32 -0.19 -2.14
N LEU A 123 -23.45 0.31 -0.91
CA LEU A 123 -22.41 1.05 -0.21
C LEU A 123 -21.89 0.18 0.93
N LEU A 124 -20.69 -0.36 0.75
CA LEU A 124 -20.03 -1.14 1.78
C LEU A 124 -19.29 -0.20 2.73
N GLU A 125 -19.44 -0.41 4.02
CA GLU A 125 -18.68 0.26 5.07
C GLU A 125 -17.74 -0.74 5.74
N VAL A 126 -16.45 -0.50 5.63
CA VAL A 126 -15.42 -1.35 6.23
C VAL A 126 -14.70 -0.55 7.30
N GLU A 127 -14.89 -0.93 8.55
CA GLU A 127 -14.16 -0.36 9.67
C GLU A 127 -12.74 -0.96 9.73
N ILE A 128 -11.75 -0.09 9.86
CA ILE A 128 -10.34 -0.45 9.95
C ILE A 128 -9.79 0.13 11.25
N GLN A 129 -9.26 -0.75 12.10
CA GLN A 129 -8.56 -0.36 13.32
C GLN A 129 -7.10 -0.02 13.00
N ARG A 130 -6.50 0.90 13.77
CA ARG A 130 -5.10 1.30 13.59
C ARG A 130 -4.14 0.11 13.70
N GLU A 131 -4.42 -0.81 14.62
CA GLU A 131 -3.63 -2.02 14.84
C GLU A 131 -3.64 -2.93 13.60
N ALA A 132 -4.81 -3.14 12.99
CA ALA A 132 -4.96 -3.91 11.77
C ALA A 132 -4.22 -3.24 10.59
N MET A 133 -4.19 -1.91 10.53
CA MET A 133 -3.38 -1.19 9.55
C MET A 133 -1.88 -1.43 9.78
N ILE A 134 -1.41 -1.34 11.03
CA ILE A 134 0.01 -1.56 11.37
C ILE A 134 0.46 -2.96 10.91
N GLU A 135 -0.35 -3.98 11.17
CA GLU A 135 -0.07 -5.35 10.70
C GLU A 135 -0.09 -5.46 9.17
N ALA A 136 -1.07 -4.83 8.53
CA ALA A 136 -1.20 -4.89 7.08
C ALA A 136 0.00 -4.30 6.35
N ILE A 137 0.55 -3.19 6.84
CA ILE A 137 1.67 -2.47 6.20
C ILE A 137 3.05 -2.94 6.67
N ASP A 138 3.13 -3.95 7.52
CA ASP A 138 4.39 -4.38 8.15
C ASP A 138 5.47 -4.76 7.12
N VAL A 139 5.10 -5.53 6.10
CA VAL A 139 6.05 -5.97 5.06
C VAL A 139 6.69 -4.79 4.31
N PRO A 140 5.94 -3.87 3.69
CA PRO A 140 6.55 -2.73 3.00
C PRO A 140 7.23 -1.75 3.96
N LYS A 141 6.71 -1.56 5.17
CA LYS A 141 7.35 -0.76 6.22
C LYS A 141 8.74 -1.30 6.56
N THR A 142 8.84 -2.60 6.84
CA THR A 142 10.10 -3.27 7.18
C THR A 142 11.14 -3.08 6.07
N LYS A 143 10.76 -3.30 4.81
CA LYS A 143 11.65 -3.06 3.66
C LYS A 143 12.15 -1.62 3.59
N MET A 144 11.29 -0.63 3.86
CA MET A 144 11.70 0.78 3.86
C MET A 144 12.72 1.07 4.97
N ILE A 145 12.57 0.46 6.14
CA ILE A 145 13.49 0.65 7.27
C ILE A 145 14.81 -0.08 7.03
N GLU A 146 14.77 -1.28 6.46
CA GLU A 146 15.98 -2.03 6.06
C GLU A 146 16.86 -1.23 5.10
N LEU A 147 16.28 -0.50 4.14
CA LEU A 147 17.03 0.38 3.24
C LEU A 147 17.75 1.51 3.98
N VAL A 148 17.17 2.04 5.05
CA VAL A 148 17.82 3.06 5.88
C VAL A 148 19.03 2.47 6.60
N THR A 149 18.89 1.31 7.23
CA THR A 149 20.00 0.63 7.94
C THR A 149 21.08 0.15 6.99
N GLU A 150 20.71 -0.34 5.82
CA GLU A 150 21.65 -0.72 4.76
C GLU A 150 22.49 0.49 4.29
N ALA A 151 21.85 1.66 4.07
CA ALA A 151 22.55 2.86 3.67
C ALA A 151 23.60 3.31 4.72
N VAL A 152 23.26 3.21 5.99
CA VAL A 152 24.20 3.52 7.10
C VAL A 152 25.36 2.52 7.13
N THR A 153 25.06 1.24 6.98
CA THR A 153 26.07 0.17 6.96
C THR A 153 27.03 0.35 5.79
N LEU A 154 26.52 0.60 4.58
CA LEU A 154 27.35 0.85 3.40
C LEU A 154 28.16 2.13 3.50
N GLY A 155 27.64 3.15 4.17
CA GLY A 155 28.34 4.41 4.42
C GLY A 155 29.48 4.31 5.44
N GLY A 156 29.43 3.32 6.32
CA GLY A 156 30.43 3.09 7.37
C GLY A 156 30.49 4.19 8.44
N VAL A 157 29.50 5.09 8.47
CA VAL A 157 29.42 6.21 9.42
C VAL A 157 27.99 6.36 9.95
N THR A 158 27.87 6.68 11.23
CA THR A 158 26.56 7.04 11.81
C THR A 158 26.21 8.46 11.37
N PRO A 159 25.00 8.70 10.84
CA PRO A 159 24.59 10.05 10.45
C PRO A 159 24.36 10.94 11.67
N ASP A 160 24.66 12.24 11.55
CA ASP A 160 24.36 13.23 12.60
C ASP A 160 22.87 13.62 12.62
N VAL A 161 22.18 13.45 11.49
CA VAL A 161 20.76 13.80 11.34
C VAL A 161 20.13 13.00 10.21
N ILE A 162 18.86 12.64 10.38
CA ILE A 162 18.03 12.02 9.34
C ILE A 162 17.04 13.07 8.83
N PHE A 163 17.07 13.34 7.53
CA PHE A 163 16.09 14.22 6.90
C PHE A 163 15.02 13.39 6.18
N MET A 164 13.77 13.43 6.70
CA MET A 164 12.65 12.73 6.08
C MET A 164 11.86 13.67 5.16
N THR A 165 11.59 13.21 3.94
CA THR A 165 10.84 13.94 2.93
C THR A 165 9.90 13.02 2.14
N GLY A 166 8.94 13.61 1.42
CA GLY A 166 7.90 12.87 0.70
C GLY A 166 6.64 12.64 1.55
N GLY A 167 5.53 12.29 0.91
CA GLY A 167 4.24 12.11 1.58
C GLY A 167 4.26 11.07 2.71
N SER A 168 4.98 9.96 2.49
CA SER A 168 5.12 8.88 3.49
C SER A 168 5.89 9.29 4.74
N ALA A 169 6.75 10.31 4.65
CA ALA A 169 7.48 10.86 5.80
C ALA A 169 6.56 11.51 6.88
N ARG A 170 5.30 11.75 6.56
CA ARG A 170 4.29 12.21 7.50
C ARG A 170 3.75 11.09 8.38
N SER A 171 3.99 9.83 8.03
CA SER A 171 3.48 8.68 8.79
C SER A 171 4.19 8.55 10.13
N PRO A 172 3.46 8.62 11.26
CA PRO A 172 4.05 8.39 12.60
C PRO A 172 4.65 6.98 12.72
N ILE A 173 4.06 6.00 12.04
CA ILE A 173 4.51 4.60 12.07
C ILE A 173 5.87 4.44 11.39
N LEU A 174 6.07 5.09 10.23
CA LEU A 174 7.36 5.06 9.53
C LEU A 174 8.42 5.82 10.33
N ARG A 175 8.05 6.98 10.89
CA ARG A 175 8.95 7.76 11.73
C ARG A 175 9.43 6.94 12.93
N ALA A 176 8.49 6.33 13.67
CA ALA A 176 8.82 5.47 14.81
C ALA A 176 9.73 4.28 14.41
N GLY A 177 9.48 3.69 13.24
CA GLY A 177 10.34 2.62 12.73
C GLY A 177 11.76 3.07 12.44
N VAL A 178 11.95 4.26 11.88
CA VAL A 178 13.29 4.85 11.65
C VAL A 178 13.97 5.23 12.98
N GLU A 179 13.23 5.77 13.94
CA GLU A 179 13.72 6.09 15.29
C GLU A 179 14.20 4.83 16.04
N GLN A 180 13.47 3.72 15.88
CA GLN A 180 13.89 2.43 16.46
C GLN A 180 15.14 1.84 15.78
N ALA A 181 15.26 2.00 14.47
CA ALA A 181 16.39 1.48 13.70
C ALA A 181 17.68 2.27 13.95
N LEU A 182 17.58 3.57 14.16
CA LEU A 182 18.71 4.49 14.40
C LEU A 182 18.44 5.32 15.66
N PRO A 183 18.52 4.71 16.85
CA PRO A 183 18.31 5.40 18.11
C PRO A 183 19.36 6.48 18.29
N ASN A 184 18.98 7.60 18.90
CA ASN A 184 19.83 8.76 19.17
C ASN A 184 20.23 9.61 17.94
N VAL A 185 19.75 9.29 16.75
CA VAL A 185 19.92 10.16 15.57
C VAL A 185 18.68 11.04 15.41
N PRO A 186 18.80 12.37 15.49
CA PRO A 186 17.66 13.26 15.39
C PRO A 186 17.04 13.18 14.00
N ILE A 187 15.69 13.08 13.96
CA ILE A 187 14.92 13.10 12.71
C ILE A 187 14.33 14.49 12.53
N VAL A 188 14.66 15.12 11.43
CA VAL A 188 14.08 16.39 10.98
C VAL A 188 13.23 16.18 9.76
N SER A 189 12.17 16.98 9.64
CA SER A 189 11.27 16.98 8.50
C SER A 189 11.16 18.40 7.96
N GLY A 190 11.12 18.52 6.64
CA GLY A 190 10.96 19.80 5.96
C GLY A 190 9.62 19.88 5.20
N ASN A 191 9.62 20.61 4.10
CA ASN A 191 8.48 20.61 3.18
C ASN A 191 8.38 19.24 2.47
N TYR A 192 7.44 18.41 2.92
CA TYR A 192 7.27 17.05 2.43
C TYR A 192 7.08 16.93 0.92
N PHE A 193 6.45 17.89 0.28
CA PHE A 193 6.13 17.86 -1.15
C PHE A 193 7.01 18.79 -1.99
N GLY A 194 7.64 19.78 -1.40
CA GLY A 194 8.43 20.80 -2.11
C GLY A 194 9.93 20.54 -2.14
N SER A 195 10.46 19.58 -1.38
CA SER A 195 11.90 19.37 -1.23
C SER A 195 12.61 19.01 -2.54
N VAL A 196 11.98 18.18 -3.38
CA VAL A 196 12.53 17.80 -4.71
C VAL A 196 12.58 19.03 -5.61
N THR A 197 11.49 19.78 -5.72
CA THR A 197 11.43 21.01 -6.55
C THR A 197 12.43 22.06 -6.08
N ALA A 198 12.54 22.27 -4.77
CA ALA A 198 13.50 23.21 -4.19
C ALA A 198 14.94 22.78 -4.46
N GLY A 199 15.23 21.46 -4.36
CA GLY A 199 16.53 20.90 -4.69
C GLY A 199 16.90 21.10 -6.16
N LEU A 200 15.96 20.78 -7.07
CA LEU A 200 16.17 20.99 -8.51
C LEU A 200 16.37 22.47 -8.86
N ALA A 201 15.60 23.38 -8.26
CA ALA A 201 15.76 24.82 -8.48
C ALA A 201 17.14 25.32 -8.02
N ARG A 202 17.63 24.87 -6.85
CA ARG A 202 18.99 25.20 -6.39
C ARG A 202 20.06 24.60 -7.30
N TRP A 203 19.88 23.37 -7.75
CA TRP A 203 20.82 22.74 -8.66
C TRP A 203 20.88 23.45 -10.01
N ALA A 204 19.73 23.86 -10.57
CA ALA A 204 19.67 24.66 -11.78
C ALA A 204 20.45 25.97 -11.64
N GLN A 205 20.37 26.65 -10.50
CA GLN A 205 21.16 27.86 -10.25
C GLN A 205 22.68 27.63 -10.29
N VAL A 206 23.12 26.42 -9.94
CA VAL A 206 24.56 26.05 -10.00
C VAL A 206 24.99 25.70 -11.42
N CYS A 207 24.11 25.00 -12.18
CA CYS A 207 24.45 24.52 -13.52
C CYS A 207 24.34 25.59 -14.62
N PHE A 208 23.46 26.58 -14.43
CA PHE A 208 23.13 27.58 -15.45
C PHE A 208 23.48 29.02 -15.04
N ARG A 209 24.50 29.15 -14.21
CA ARG A 209 25.15 30.45 -13.90
C ARG A 209 26.13 30.85 -14.95
#